data_9dbe2da83929d5d410d8762ce4b19cf7
#
_entry.id   9dbe2da83929d5d410d8762ce4b19cf7
#
_cell.length_a   1.000
_cell.length_b   1.000
_cell.length_c   1.000
_cell.angle_alpha   90.00
_cell.angle_beta   90.00
_cell.angle_gamma   90.00
#
_symmetry.space_group_name_H-M   'P 1'
#
loop_
_entity.id
_entity.type
_entity.pdbx_description
1 polymer ?
#
loop_
_entity_poly.entity_id
_entity_poly.type
_entity_poly.pdbx_seq_one_letter_code
_entity_poly.pdbx_strand_id
1 'polypeptide(L)'
;MPTFAERFLMRMKQKIVYCFLIITLVSSCYKVPISGRRQLNLLPESTMISMSLTSYKEFLSKHKVSPVNDVNSAMIKRVGQNIANAVTTFMRQKKQIKRLKNYKWEFNLVDDKTVNAWCMPGGKVVVYTGLLPVTQNETALAVVMGHEIAHAIARHGNERMSQGLLVQAGGIGLQIFMSDKPKETQDLFLQSYGAASGLGMLKYSRSHESEADKMGLVFMALAGYNPQEAVAFWERMSKLGGANVPQILSTHPSDETRIKDIKAYMPTALKYYKKK
;
A
#
# COMPACT_ATOMS: atom_id res chain seq x y z
N MET A 1 6.37 23.55 48.76
CA MET A 1 6.97 23.92 47.47
C MET A 1 8.12 22.95 47.20
N PRO A 2 8.27 22.40 45.98
CA PRO A 2 9.37 21.48 45.70
C PRO A 2 10.72 22.18 45.81
N THR A 3 11.70 21.49 46.42
CA THR A 3 13.06 21.98 46.61
C THR A 3 13.77 22.22 45.26
N PHE A 4 14.87 22.97 45.30
CA PHE A 4 15.67 23.20 44.08
C PHE A 4 16.14 21.88 43.46
N ALA A 5 16.52 20.90 44.25
CA ALA A 5 16.95 19.56 43.80
C ALA A 5 15.81 18.81 43.12
N GLU A 6 14.59 18.86 43.66
CA GLU A 6 13.42 18.20 43.05
C GLU A 6 13.04 18.83 41.72
N ARG A 7 13.10 20.16 41.57
CA ARG A 7 12.88 20.86 40.30
C ARG A 7 13.95 20.53 39.26
N PHE A 8 15.20 20.43 39.69
CA PHE A 8 16.29 20.04 38.82
C PHE A 8 16.11 18.58 38.29
N LEU A 9 15.76 17.67 39.21
CA LEU A 9 15.52 16.28 38.89
C LEU A 9 14.32 16.10 37.93
N MET A 10 13.23 16.86 38.14
CA MET A 10 12.08 16.88 37.24
C MET A 10 12.45 17.37 35.84
N ARG A 11 13.20 18.46 35.71
CA ARG A 11 13.66 18.99 34.40
C ARG A 11 14.61 18.02 33.71
N MET A 12 15.45 17.31 34.43
CA MET A 12 16.35 16.31 33.88
C MET A 12 15.56 15.09 33.37
N LYS A 13 14.56 14.61 34.12
CA LYS A 13 13.64 13.55 33.69
C LYS A 13 12.87 13.96 32.44
N GLN A 14 12.36 15.18 32.37
CA GLN A 14 11.69 15.69 31.17
C GLN A 14 12.62 15.73 29.96
N LYS A 15 13.86 16.23 30.12
CA LYS A 15 14.85 16.22 29.02
C LYS A 15 15.19 14.83 28.56
N ILE A 16 15.33 13.85 29.43
CA ILE A 16 15.57 12.45 29.12
C ILE A 16 14.37 11.88 28.32
N VAL A 17 13.14 12.15 28.76
CA VAL A 17 11.93 11.73 28.05
C VAL A 17 11.87 12.36 26.65
N TYR A 18 12.17 13.67 26.51
CA TYR A 18 12.20 14.32 25.19
C TYR A 18 13.31 13.76 24.29
N CYS A 19 14.52 13.52 24.83
CA CYS A 19 15.59 12.89 24.06
C CYS A 19 15.21 11.47 23.64
N PHE A 20 14.56 10.69 24.48
CA PHE A 20 14.09 9.34 24.16
C PHE A 20 13.00 9.38 23.10
N LEU A 21 12.05 10.32 23.16
CA LEU A 21 11.02 10.55 22.15
C LEU A 21 11.63 10.94 20.80
N ILE A 22 12.62 11.82 20.79
CA ILE A 22 13.32 12.23 19.56
C ILE A 22 14.10 11.07 18.96
N ILE A 23 14.79 10.28 19.78
CA ILE A 23 15.55 9.10 19.31
C ILE A 23 14.62 8.03 18.71
N THR A 24 13.45 7.80 19.30
CA THR A 24 12.46 6.86 18.75
C THR A 24 11.84 7.35 17.44
N LEU A 25 11.60 8.64 17.29
CA LEU A 25 11.13 9.25 16.05
C LEU A 25 12.16 9.16 14.90
N VAL A 26 13.44 9.32 15.21
CA VAL A 26 14.52 9.21 14.19
C VAL A 26 14.75 7.78 13.76
N SER A 27 14.58 6.81 14.66
CA SER A 27 14.75 5.38 14.34
C SER A 27 13.61 4.79 13.50
N SER A 28 12.45 5.45 13.42
CA SER A 28 11.30 4.98 12.64
C SER A 28 11.30 5.44 11.18
N CYS A 29 12.34 6.16 10.72
CA CYS A 29 12.46 6.62 9.34
C CYS A 29 12.94 5.50 8.41
N TYR A 30 12.02 4.90 7.66
CA TYR A 30 12.32 3.95 6.59
C TYR A 30 12.49 4.66 5.25
N LYS A 31 13.28 4.06 4.33
CA LYS A 31 13.42 4.57 2.96
C LYS A 31 12.56 3.76 2.00
N VAL A 32 11.83 4.45 1.13
CA VAL A 32 11.09 3.84 0.02
C VAL A 32 12.09 3.26 -0.99
N PRO A 33 11.88 2.04 -1.51
CA PRO A 33 12.91 1.32 -2.28
C PRO A 33 13.41 2.00 -3.55
N ILE A 34 12.55 2.71 -4.29
CA ILE A 34 12.93 3.35 -5.56
C ILE A 34 13.27 4.82 -5.37
N SER A 35 12.41 5.57 -4.68
CA SER A 35 12.60 7.02 -4.51
C SER A 35 13.67 7.37 -3.47
N GLY A 36 13.95 6.47 -2.53
CA GLY A 36 14.82 6.75 -1.38
C GLY A 36 14.22 7.74 -0.37
N ARG A 37 12.97 8.18 -0.58
CA ARG A 37 12.24 9.07 0.34
C ARG A 37 12.17 8.45 1.73
N ARG A 38 12.39 9.28 2.74
CA ARG A 38 12.17 8.88 4.13
C ARG A 38 10.68 8.95 4.45
N GLN A 39 10.18 7.96 5.18
CA GLN A 39 8.79 7.88 5.60
C GLN A 39 8.69 7.52 7.07
N LEU A 40 7.61 7.96 7.71
CA LEU A 40 7.32 7.66 9.10
C LEU A 40 6.52 6.36 9.20
N ASN A 41 7.12 5.32 9.74
CA ASN A 41 6.45 4.05 10.03
C ASN A 41 6.58 3.76 11.53
N LEU A 42 5.57 4.13 12.30
CA LEU A 42 5.55 3.95 13.76
C LEU A 42 5.28 2.51 14.16
N LEU A 43 4.58 1.77 13.32
CA LEU A 43 4.20 0.39 13.61
C LEU A 43 5.22 -0.59 13.02
N PRO A 44 5.61 -1.63 13.79
CA PRO A 44 6.40 -2.74 13.26
C PRO A 44 5.68 -3.42 12.10
N GLU A 45 6.42 -3.85 11.08
CA GLU A 45 5.83 -4.57 9.93
C GLU A 45 5.15 -5.87 10.36
N SER A 46 5.63 -6.54 11.40
CA SER A 46 4.98 -7.73 11.97
C SER A 46 3.57 -7.44 12.47
N THR A 47 3.37 -6.30 13.13
CA THR A 47 2.05 -5.84 13.58
C THR A 47 1.13 -5.57 12.39
N MET A 48 1.63 -4.87 11.35
CA MET A 48 0.88 -4.59 10.15
C MET A 48 0.47 -5.89 9.43
N ILE A 49 1.36 -6.89 9.34
CA ILE A 49 1.06 -8.20 8.75
C ILE A 49 0.03 -8.96 9.59
N SER A 50 0.11 -8.91 10.92
CA SER A 50 -0.88 -9.55 11.81
C SER A 50 -2.28 -8.95 11.61
N MET A 51 -2.39 -7.62 11.61
CA MET A 51 -3.66 -6.92 11.33
C MET A 51 -4.19 -7.26 9.94
N SER A 52 -3.30 -7.31 8.95
CA SER A 52 -3.65 -7.71 7.58
C SER A 52 -4.28 -9.11 7.54
N LEU A 53 -3.66 -10.09 8.19
CA LEU A 53 -4.17 -11.47 8.20
C LEU A 53 -5.57 -11.57 8.81
N THR A 54 -5.82 -10.84 9.90
CA THR A 54 -7.14 -10.81 10.55
C THR A 54 -8.17 -10.15 9.65
N SER A 55 -7.89 -8.92 9.17
CA SER A 55 -8.81 -8.17 8.33
C SER A 55 -9.08 -8.84 6.98
N TYR A 56 -8.07 -9.48 6.39
CA TYR A 56 -8.22 -10.22 5.14
C TYR A 56 -9.12 -11.44 5.28
N LYS A 57 -8.95 -12.24 6.34
CA LYS A 57 -9.82 -13.39 6.60
C LYS A 57 -11.26 -12.96 6.84
N GLU A 58 -11.46 -11.90 7.64
CA GLU A 58 -12.77 -11.33 7.89
C GLU A 58 -13.41 -10.79 6.60
N PHE A 59 -12.62 -10.10 5.76
CA PHE A 59 -13.10 -9.62 4.46
C PHE A 59 -13.57 -10.78 3.58
N LEU A 60 -12.74 -11.82 3.40
CA LEU A 60 -13.10 -12.96 2.56
C LEU A 60 -14.31 -13.75 3.09
N SER A 61 -14.54 -13.78 4.41
CA SER A 61 -15.73 -14.43 4.98
C SER A 61 -17.04 -13.70 4.70
N LYS A 62 -16.96 -12.39 4.40
CA LYS A 62 -18.12 -11.52 4.13
C LYS A 62 -18.37 -11.28 2.65
N HIS A 63 -17.47 -11.70 1.77
CA HIS A 63 -17.54 -11.45 0.34
C HIS A 63 -17.51 -12.75 -0.45
N LYS A 64 -18.21 -12.77 -1.57
CA LYS A 64 -18.22 -13.91 -2.47
C LYS A 64 -16.93 -13.98 -3.27
N VAL A 65 -16.04 -14.90 -2.88
CA VAL A 65 -14.80 -15.18 -3.60
C VAL A 65 -15.11 -16.03 -4.82
N SER A 66 -14.62 -15.65 -5.98
CA SER A 66 -14.77 -16.41 -7.22
C SER A 66 -14.05 -17.77 -7.12
N PRO A 67 -14.61 -18.85 -7.70
CA PRO A 67 -14.00 -20.17 -7.65
C PRO A 67 -12.57 -20.20 -8.20
N VAL A 68 -11.76 -21.12 -7.68
CA VAL A 68 -10.34 -21.26 -8.08
C VAL A 68 -10.18 -21.64 -9.56
N ASN A 69 -11.14 -22.38 -10.10
CA ASN A 69 -11.19 -22.84 -11.50
C ASN A 69 -11.83 -21.82 -12.45
N ASP A 70 -12.27 -20.66 -11.96
CA ASP A 70 -12.72 -19.56 -12.82
C ASP A 70 -11.55 -19.00 -13.62
N VAL A 71 -11.77 -18.68 -14.90
CA VAL A 71 -10.73 -18.24 -15.83
C VAL A 71 -10.10 -16.91 -15.40
N ASN A 72 -10.90 -15.99 -14.84
CA ASN A 72 -10.42 -14.71 -14.36
C ASN A 72 -9.66 -14.88 -13.04
N SER A 73 -10.11 -15.76 -12.15
CA SER A 73 -9.38 -16.13 -10.92
C SER A 73 -8.00 -16.71 -11.26
N ALA A 74 -7.92 -17.59 -12.27
CA ALA A 74 -6.66 -18.15 -12.73
C ALA A 74 -5.73 -17.07 -13.33
N MET A 75 -6.29 -16.12 -14.10
CA MET A 75 -5.54 -14.98 -14.64
C MET A 75 -4.97 -14.10 -13.53
N ILE A 76 -5.78 -13.73 -12.53
CA ILE A 76 -5.35 -12.91 -11.39
C ILE A 76 -4.22 -13.60 -10.59
N LYS A 77 -4.34 -14.90 -10.34
CA LYS A 77 -3.28 -15.67 -9.68
C LYS A 77 -2.00 -15.70 -10.49
N ARG A 78 -2.09 -15.93 -11.80
CA ARG A 78 -0.93 -15.94 -12.69
C ARG A 78 -0.22 -14.59 -12.73
N VAL A 79 -0.96 -13.50 -12.95
CA VAL A 79 -0.41 -12.13 -12.95
C VAL A 79 0.21 -11.81 -11.61
N GLY A 80 -0.51 -12.07 -10.51
CA GLY A 80 -0.04 -11.81 -9.16
C GLY A 80 1.24 -12.56 -8.83
N GLN A 81 1.32 -13.85 -9.17
CA GLN A 81 2.51 -14.66 -8.92
C GLN A 81 3.71 -14.19 -9.75
N ASN A 82 3.50 -13.80 -11.01
CA ASN A 82 4.56 -13.25 -11.86
C ASN A 82 5.12 -11.94 -11.25
N ILE A 83 4.24 -11.05 -10.78
CA ILE A 83 4.65 -9.80 -10.12
C ILE A 83 5.35 -10.09 -8.78
N ALA A 84 4.85 -11.02 -7.96
CA ALA A 84 5.48 -11.41 -6.69
C ALA A 84 6.91 -11.95 -6.89
N ASN A 85 7.13 -12.74 -7.94
CA ASN A 85 8.45 -13.24 -8.32
C ASN A 85 9.37 -12.09 -8.78
N ALA A 86 8.83 -11.14 -9.55
CA ALA A 86 9.54 -9.93 -9.98
C ALA A 86 9.95 -9.06 -8.78
N VAL A 87 9.02 -8.83 -7.83
CA VAL A 87 9.30 -8.13 -6.57
C VAL A 87 10.42 -8.80 -5.79
N THR A 88 10.37 -10.12 -5.66
CA THR A 88 11.40 -10.90 -4.95
C THR A 88 12.76 -10.71 -5.60
N THR A 89 12.83 -10.78 -6.93
CA THR A 89 14.06 -10.56 -7.71
C THR A 89 14.57 -9.15 -7.52
N PHE A 90 13.71 -8.14 -7.65
CA PHE A 90 14.04 -6.73 -7.45
C PHE A 90 14.59 -6.47 -6.04
N MET A 91 13.92 -6.97 -5.00
CA MET A 91 14.34 -6.79 -3.61
C MET A 91 15.67 -7.46 -3.31
N ARG A 92 15.95 -8.61 -3.95
CA ARG A 92 17.25 -9.28 -3.84
C ARG A 92 18.36 -8.44 -4.49
N GLN A 93 18.14 -7.93 -5.69
CA GLN A 93 19.08 -7.04 -6.40
C GLN A 93 19.39 -5.77 -5.59
N LYS A 94 18.37 -5.21 -4.93
CA LYS A 94 18.51 -4.03 -4.06
C LYS A 94 19.05 -4.33 -2.66
N LYS A 95 19.41 -5.59 -2.36
CA LYS A 95 19.86 -6.05 -1.02
C LYS A 95 18.82 -5.76 0.08
N GLN A 96 17.53 -5.75 -0.28
CA GLN A 96 16.40 -5.44 0.63
C GLN A 96 15.44 -6.61 0.82
N ILE A 97 15.85 -7.84 0.50
CA ILE A 97 15.00 -9.04 0.57
C ILE A 97 14.36 -9.25 1.96
N LYS A 98 15.00 -8.75 3.03
CA LYS A 98 14.46 -8.79 4.40
C LYS A 98 13.10 -8.09 4.55
N ARG A 99 12.75 -7.16 3.64
CA ARG A 99 11.43 -6.50 3.63
C ARG A 99 10.29 -7.47 3.32
N LEU A 100 10.59 -8.56 2.62
CA LEU A 100 9.62 -9.61 2.28
C LEU A 100 9.55 -10.72 3.35
N LYS A 101 10.21 -10.55 4.49
CA LYS A 101 10.10 -11.50 5.59
C LYS A 101 8.65 -11.62 6.03
N ASN A 102 8.14 -12.84 6.10
CA ASN A 102 6.76 -13.18 6.45
C ASN A 102 5.70 -12.82 5.37
N TYR A 103 6.10 -12.45 4.15
CA TYR A 103 5.18 -12.33 3.03
C TYR A 103 4.72 -13.71 2.59
N LYS A 104 3.40 -13.90 2.56
CA LYS A 104 2.72 -15.09 2.02
C LYS A 104 1.69 -14.61 1.01
N TRP A 105 2.09 -14.60 -0.26
CA TRP A 105 1.28 -14.08 -1.34
C TRP A 105 0.00 -14.86 -1.53
N GLU A 106 -1.11 -14.14 -1.56
CA GLU A 106 -2.44 -14.66 -1.87
C GLU A 106 -3.16 -13.67 -2.79
N PHE A 107 -3.83 -14.21 -3.82
CA PHE A 107 -4.51 -13.43 -4.84
C PHE A 107 -5.92 -13.95 -4.97
N ASN A 108 -6.91 -13.12 -4.68
CA ASN A 108 -8.32 -13.49 -4.79
C ASN A 108 -9.09 -12.52 -5.69
N LEU A 109 -9.99 -13.09 -6.49
CA LEU A 109 -11.03 -12.37 -7.20
C LEU A 109 -12.30 -12.41 -6.36
N VAL A 110 -12.89 -11.25 -6.10
CA VAL A 110 -14.15 -11.11 -5.38
C VAL A 110 -15.26 -10.67 -6.34
N ASP A 111 -16.38 -11.36 -6.28
CA ASP A 111 -17.57 -11.07 -7.09
C ASP A 111 -18.28 -9.81 -6.56
N ASP A 112 -17.79 -8.66 -7.01
CA ASP A 112 -18.31 -7.35 -6.67
C ASP A 112 -18.16 -6.42 -7.88
N LYS A 113 -19.21 -5.67 -8.22
CA LYS A 113 -19.25 -4.74 -9.36
C LYS A 113 -18.45 -3.47 -9.16
N THR A 114 -17.96 -3.24 -7.96
CA THR A 114 -17.11 -2.10 -7.63
C THR A 114 -15.80 -2.16 -8.42
N VAL A 115 -15.41 -1.05 -9.03
CA VAL A 115 -14.11 -0.94 -9.72
C VAL A 115 -13.04 -0.68 -8.67
N ASN A 116 -12.44 -1.76 -8.16
CA ASN A 116 -11.44 -1.67 -7.09
C ASN A 116 -10.45 -2.85 -7.09
N ALA A 117 -9.29 -2.60 -6.48
CA ALA A 117 -8.30 -3.59 -6.07
C ALA A 117 -7.52 -3.04 -4.89
N TRP A 118 -6.89 -3.90 -4.10
CA TRP A 118 -6.00 -3.47 -3.02
C TRP A 118 -5.00 -4.57 -2.65
N CYS A 119 -3.91 -4.16 -2.01
CA CYS A 119 -2.90 -5.06 -1.47
C CYS A 119 -2.55 -4.67 -0.03
N MET A 120 -2.74 -5.59 0.91
CA MET A 120 -2.35 -5.44 2.30
C MET A 120 -0.95 -6.00 2.58
N PRO A 121 -0.31 -5.60 3.70
CA PRO A 121 0.95 -6.16 4.16
C PRO A 121 0.94 -7.69 4.22
N GLY A 122 2.09 -8.29 3.96
CA GLY A 122 2.19 -9.75 3.90
C GLY A 122 1.73 -10.37 2.57
N GLY A 123 1.34 -9.51 1.58
CA GLY A 123 1.04 -9.95 0.21
C GLY A 123 -0.39 -10.47 0.03
N LYS A 124 -1.37 -9.87 0.70
CA LYS A 124 -2.80 -10.20 0.57
C LYS A 124 -3.43 -9.28 -0.46
N VAL A 125 -3.72 -9.81 -1.65
CA VAL A 125 -4.23 -9.06 -2.81
C VAL A 125 -5.65 -9.48 -3.13
N VAL A 126 -6.52 -8.48 -3.30
CA VAL A 126 -7.88 -8.67 -3.78
C VAL A 126 -8.10 -7.81 -5.01
N VAL A 127 -8.74 -8.40 -6.01
CA VAL A 127 -9.25 -7.73 -7.20
C VAL A 127 -10.75 -7.95 -7.25
N TYR A 128 -11.50 -6.91 -7.60
CA TYR A 128 -12.95 -6.99 -7.74
C TYR A 128 -13.32 -7.26 -9.19
N THR A 129 -14.37 -8.06 -9.42
CA THR A 129 -14.83 -8.37 -10.78
C THR A 129 -15.15 -7.11 -11.59
N GLY A 130 -15.64 -6.04 -10.93
CA GLY A 130 -15.93 -4.76 -11.58
C GLY A 130 -14.71 -4.08 -12.21
N LEU A 131 -13.48 -4.44 -11.82
CA LEU A 131 -12.26 -3.91 -12.42
C LEU A 131 -11.93 -4.53 -13.79
N LEU A 132 -12.36 -5.78 -14.05
CA LEU A 132 -11.99 -6.54 -15.24
C LEU A 132 -12.41 -5.88 -16.57
N PRO A 133 -13.63 -5.31 -16.71
CA PRO A 133 -14.01 -4.58 -17.90
C PRO A 133 -13.13 -3.36 -18.20
N VAL A 134 -12.52 -2.77 -17.17
CA VAL A 134 -11.65 -1.59 -17.30
C VAL A 134 -10.23 -1.99 -17.69
N THR A 135 -9.72 -3.07 -17.12
CA THR A 135 -8.39 -3.60 -17.50
C THR A 135 -8.39 -4.19 -18.89
N GLN A 136 -9.48 -4.86 -19.31
CA GLN A 136 -9.68 -5.45 -20.64
C GLN A 136 -8.71 -6.60 -20.99
N ASN A 137 -7.49 -6.57 -20.48
CA ASN A 137 -6.46 -7.57 -20.78
C ASN A 137 -5.52 -7.81 -19.58
N GLU A 138 -4.74 -8.88 -19.66
CA GLU A 138 -3.80 -9.30 -18.61
C GLU A 138 -2.71 -8.27 -18.34
N THR A 139 -2.23 -7.56 -19.36
CA THR A 139 -1.17 -6.54 -19.20
C THR A 139 -1.67 -5.32 -18.45
N ALA A 140 -2.88 -4.85 -18.72
CA ALA A 140 -3.51 -3.77 -17.96
C ALA A 140 -3.86 -4.19 -16.53
N LEU A 141 -4.25 -5.46 -16.31
CA LEU A 141 -4.39 -6.01 -14.96
C LEU A 141 -3.06 -5.97 -14.21
N ALA A 142 -1.94 -6.27 -14.88
CA ALA A 142 -0.61 -6.19 -14.29
C ALA A 142 -0.21 -4.75 -13.92
N VAL A 143 -0.70 -3.71 -14.61
CA VAL A 143 -0.54 -2.31 -14.21
C VAL A 143 -1.14 -2.08 -12.83
N VAL A 144 -2.42 -2.45 -12.65
CA VAL A 144 -3.12 -2.25 -11.37
C VAL A 144 -2.49 -3.08 -10.26
N MET A 145 -2.31 -4.37 -10.48
CA MET A 145 -1.76 -5.26 -9.45
C MET A 145 -0.32 -4.87 -9.08
N GLY A 146 0.49 -4.42 -10.05
CA GLY A 146 1.82 -3.89 -9.82
C GLY A 146 1.80 -2.64 -8.96
N HIS A 147 0.87 -1.73 -9.21
CA HIS A 147 0.64 -0.51 -8.44
C HIS A 147 0.22 -0.81 -6.99
N GLU A 148 -0.77 -1.68 -6.79
CA GLU A 148 -1.24 -2.06 -5.44
C GLU A 148 -0.14 -2.77 -4.63
N ILE A 149 0.56 -3.71 -5.26
CA ILE A 149 1.70 -4.39 -4.64
C ILE A 149 2.81 -3.38 -4.31
N ALA A 150 3.04 -2.38 -5.16
CA ALA A 150 4.03 -1.34 -4.89
C ALA A 150 3.67 -0.50 -3.66
N HIS A 151 2.40 -0.18 -3.42
CA HIS A 151 1.96 0.48 -2.19
C HIS A 151 2.29 -0.35 -0.94
N ALA A 152 2.06 -1.66 -0.96
CA ALA A 152 2.38 -2.55 0.15
C ALA A 152 3.90 -2.65 0.38
N ILE A 153 4.69 -2.83 -0.67
CA ILE A 153 6.15 -2.91 -0.61
C ILE A 153 6.80 -1.59 -0.15
N ALA A 154 6.26 -0.46 -0.61
CA ALA A 154 6.66 0.87 -0.16
C ALA A 154 6.19 1.20 1.26
N ARG A 155 5.26 0.41 1.84
CA ARG A 155 4.66 0.62 3.16
C ARG A 155 3.87 1.92 3.28
N HIS A 156 3.25 2.38 2.18
CA HIS A 156 2.46 3.61 2.18
C HIS A 156 1.27 3.55 3.14
N GLY A 157 0.64 2.38 3.30
CA GLY A 157 -0.43 2.17 4.28
C GLY A 157 0.06 2.32 5.73
N ASN A 158 1.26 1.82 6.05
CA ASN A 158 1.85 2.01 7.39
C ASN A 158 2.12 3.51 7.66
N GLU A 159 2.66 4.24 6.67
CA GLU A 159 2.88 5.68 6.79
C GLU A 159 1.56 6.44 7.04
N ARG A 160 0.50 6.13 6.28
CA ARG A 160 -0.84 6.72 6.45
C ARG A 160 -1.44 6.39 7.81
N MET A 161 -1.37 5.13 8.22
CA MET A 161 -1.83 4.68 9.53
C MET A 161 -1.06 5.38 10.66
N SER A 162 0.26 5.50 10.52
CA SER A 162 1.12 6.19 11.48
C SER A 162 0.73 7.67 11.63
N GLN A 163 0.46 8.35 10.53
CA GLN A 163 -0.03 9.74 10.52
C GLN A 163 -1.41 9.85 11.18
N GLY A 164 -2.34 8.95 10.83
CA GLY A 164 -3.68 8.92 11.42
C GLY A 164 -3.64 8.67 12.94
N LEU A 165 -2.81 7.74 13.39
CA LEU A 165 -2.63 7.44 14.82
C LEU A 165 -2.05 8.63 15.58
N LEU A 166 -1.10 9.38 15.01
CA LEU A 166 -0.60 10.60 15.65
C LEU A 166 -1.69 11.65 15.84
N VAL A 167 -2.58 11.79 14.86
CA VAL A 167 -3.71 12.72 14.94
C VAL A 167 -4.73 12.26 15.98
N GLN A 168 -5.11 10.98 15.96
CA GLN A 168 -6.16 10.43 16.85
C GLN A 168 -5.69 10.24 18.29
N ALA A 169 -4.44 9.82 18.49
CA ALA A 169 -3.91 9.58 19.82
C ALA A 169 -3.75 10.86 20.64
N GLY A 170 -3.66 12.05 20.00
CA GLY A 170 -3.74 13.35 20.68
C GLY A 170 -2.78 13.57 21.85
N GLY A 171 -1.65 12.82 21.92
CA GLY A 171 -0.71 12.84 23.05
C GLY A 171 -0.82 11.65 24.00
N ILE A 172 -1.80 10.75 23.81
CA ILE A 172 -1.84 9.44 24.46
C ILE A 172 -0.76 8.57 23.80
N GLY A 173 -0.07 7.74 24.56
CA GLY A 173 0.92 6.81 24.00
C GLY A 173 0.28 5.89 22.96
N LEU A 174 0.93 5.73 21.80
CA LEU A 174 0.42 4.96 20.68
C LEU A 174 -0.05 3.54 21.05
N GLN A 175 0.71 2.87 21.92
CA GLN A 175 0.38 1.52 22.38
C GLN A 175 -0.89 1.52 23.25
N ILE A 176 -1.09 2.52 24.08
CA ILE A 176 -2.28 2.70 24.91
C ILE A 176 -3.49 2.93 24.00
N PHE A 177 -3.39 3.83 23.02
CA PHE A 177 -4.48 4.07 22.07
C PHE A 177 -4.89 2.77 21.35
N MET A 178 -3.93 2.00 20.86
CA MET A 178 -4.21 0.76 20.14
C MET A 178 -4.87 -0.32 21.00
N SER A 179 -4.54 -0.41 22.28
CA SER A 179 -5.18 -1.37 23.21
C SER A 179 -6.55 -0.92 23.69
N ASP A 180 -6.74 0.37 23.94
CA ASP A 180 -7.99 0.92 24.48
C ASP A 180 -9.04 1.17 23.38
N LYS A 181 -8.60 1.33 22.14
CA LYS A 181 -9.39 1.62 20.96
C LYS A 181 -9.16 0.62 19.80
N PRO A 182 -9.40 -0.69 20.03
CA PRO A 182 -9.06 -1.72 19.05
C PRO A 182 -9.89 -1.60 17.76
N LYS A 183 -11.17 -1.20 17.86
CA LYS A 183 -12.04 -1.02 16.68
C LYS A 183 -11.60 0.16 15.84
N GLU A 184 -11.38 1.32 16.45
CA GLU A 184 -10.90 2.53 15.77
C GLU A 184 -9.52 2.29 15.12
N THR A 185 -8.67 1.49 15.77
CA THR A 185 -7.37 1.08 15.22
C THR A 185 -7.55 0.19 13.99
N GLN A 186 -8.49 -0.75 14.02
CA GLN A 186 -8.80 -1.61 12.88
C GLN A 186 -9.42 -0.82 11.73
N ASP A 187 -10.36 0.09 12.02
CA ASP A 187 -10.99 0.95 11.02
C ASP A 187 -9.93 1.84 10.32
N LEU A 188 -9.01 2.42 11.10
CA LEU A 188 -7.91 3.21 10.54
C LEU A 188 -6.97 2.35 9.69
N PHE A 189 -6.72 1.09 10.06
CA PHE A 189 -5.96 0.15 9.26
C PHE A 189 -6.66 -0.09 7.90
N LEU A 190 -7.94 -0.44 7.89
CA LEU A 190 -8.70 -0.67 6.66
C LEU A 190 -8.76 0.56 5.77
N GLN A 191 -8.98 1.75 6.35
CA GLN A 191 -8.93 3.03 5.64
C GLN A 191 -7.55 3.28 5.01
N SER A 192 -6.48 2.91 5.72
CA SER A 192 -5.10 3.12 5.26
C SER A 192 -4.70 2.24 4.09
N TYR A 193 -5.43 1.15 3.83
CA TYR A 193 -5.17 0.23 2.72
C TYR A 193 -6.28 0.23 1.65
N GLY A 194 -7.23 1.17 1.71
CA GLY A 194 -8.30 1.28 0.72
C GLY A 194 -9.31 0.13 0.75
N ALA A 195 -9.31 -0.68 1.82
CA ALA A 195 -10.19 -1.83 2.00
C ALA A 195 -11.46 -1.49 2.79
N ALA A 196 -11.60 -0.25 3.28
CA ALA A 196 -12.83 0.20 3.94
C ALA A 196 -13.93 0.46 2.91
N SER A 197 -15.17 0.14 3.29
CA SER A 197 -16.36 0.53 2.53
C SER A 197 -16.87 1.89 3.01
N GLY A 198 -17.25 2.79 2.08
CA GLY A 198 -17.90 4.08 2.39
C GLY A 198 -16.97 5.29 2.47
N LEU A 199 -17.45 6.37 3.10
CA LEU A 199 -16.87 7.72 3.06
C LEU A 199 -15.57 7.91 3.86
N GLY A 200 -15.07 6.89 4.55
CA GLY A 200 -13.92 6.99 5.47
C GLY A 200 -12.54 6.67 4.87
N MET A 201 -12.42 6.50 3.54
CA MET A 201 -11.14 6.12 2.94
C MET A 201 -10.15 7.28 2.92
N LEU A 202 -8.93 7.03 3.43
CA LEU A 202 -7.84 7.98 3.32
C LEU A 202 -7.27 7.95 1.89
N LYS A 203 -7.08 9.12 1.30
CA LYS A 203 -6.43 9.24 -0.02
C LYS A 203 -4.93 9.08 0.11
N TYR A 204 -4.31 8.43 -0.85
CA TYR A 204 -2.87 8.47 -0.99
C TYR A 204 -2.41 9.87 -1.44
N SER A 205 -1.24 10.30 -0.95
CA SER A 205 -0.64 11.54 -1.38
C SER A 205 -0.11 11.39 -2.81
N ARG A 206 0.06 12.52 -3.53
CA ARG A 206 0.67 12.50 -4.88
C ARG A 206 2.05 11.85 -4.90
N SER A 207 2.83 12.00 -3.83
CA SER A 207 4.14 11.34 -3.72
C SER A 207 4.00 9.82 -3.59
N HIS A 208 3.02 9.32 -2.82
CA HIS A 208 2.72 7.89 -2.71
C HIS A 208 2.32 7.31 -4.07
N GLU A 209 1.45 8.01 -4.82
CA GLU A 209 1.01 7.58 -6.13
C GLU A 209 2.17 7.52 -7.13
N SER A 210 2.99 8.59 -7.20
CA SER A 210 4.17 8.61 -8.07
C SER A 210 5.19 7.52 -7.73
N GLU A 211 5.37 7.21 -6.44
CA GLU A 211 6.23 6.11 -6.00
C GLU A 211 5.65 4.75 -6.39
N ALA A 212 4.34 4.55 -6.17
CA ALA A 212 3.66 3.31 -6.53
C ALA A 212 3.64 3.07 -8.04
N ASP A 213 3.42 4.10 -8.84
CA ASP A 213 3.49 4.01 -10.30
C ASP A 213 4.89 3.60 -10.77
N LYS A 214 5.94 4.28 -10.31
CA LYS A 214 7.32 3.96 -10.69
C LYS A 214 7.72 2.54 -10.30
N MET A 215 7.38 2.12 -9.09
CA MET A 215 7.65 0.77 -8.61
C MET A 215 6.81 -0.26 -9.36
N GLY A 216 5.52 0.00 -9.56
CA GLY A 216 4.59 -0.87 -10.28
C GLY A 216 5.02 -1.11 -11.72
N LEU A 217 5.45 -0.05 -12.43
CA LEU A 217 6.00 -0.15 -13.78
C LEU A 217 7.25 -1.05 -13.83
N VAL A 218 8.15 -0.93 -12.85
CA VAL A 218 9.34 -1.80 -12.75
C VAL A 218 8.93 -3.23 -12.45
N PHE A 219 8.00 -3.46 -11.55
CA PHE A 219 7.56 -4.80 -11.16
C PHE A 219 6.86 -5.52 -12.31
N MET A 220 5.93 -4.86 -13.02
CA MET A 220 5.27 -5.45 -14.17
C MET A 220 6.24 -5.72 -15.32
N ALA A 221 7.19 -4.82 -15.58
CA ALA A 221 8.22 -5.00 -16.59
C ALA A 221 9.11 -6.22 -16.31
N LEU A 222 9.59 -6.37 -15.06
CA LEU A 222 10.35 -7.54 -14.61
C LEU A 222 9.52 -8.83 -14.67
N ALA A 223 8.22 -8.73 -14.48
CA ALA A 223 7.29 -9.86 -14.61
C ALA A 223 7.03 -10.26 -16.08
N GLY A 224 7.52 -9.47 -17.05
CA GLY A 224 7.38 -9.72 -18.49
C GLY A 224 6.15 -9.06 -19.12
N TYR A 225 5.48 -8.15 -18.41
CA TYR A 225 4.37 -7.34 -18.94
C TYR A 225 4.89 -6.01 -19.47
N ASN A 226 4.40 -5.60 -20.66
CA ASN A 226 4.84 -4.35 -21.29
C ASN A 226 4.36 -3.13 -20.49
N PRO A 227 5.25 -2.32 -19.87
CA PRO A 227 4.86 -1.19 -19.04
C PRO A 227 4.18 -0.05 -19.82
N GLN A 228 4.28 -0.02 -21.15
CA GLN A 228 3.63 0.98 -22.00
C GLN A 228 2.09 0.94 -21.88
N GLU A 229 1.51 -0.22 -21.55
CA GLU A 229 0.07 -0.36 -21.31
C GLU A 229 -0.44 0.54 -20.17
N ALA A 230 0.42 0.94 -19.24
CA ALA A 230 0.02 1.81 -18.13
C ALA A 230 -0.54 3.16 -18.61
N VAL A 231 -0.02 3.70 -19.71
CA VAL A 231 -0.52 4.96 -20.27
C VAL A 231 -1.98 4.80 -20.73
N ALA A 232 -2.24 3.81 -21.59
CA ALA A 232 -3.57 3.54 -22.10
C ALA A 232 -4.55 3.16 -20.98
N PHE A 233 -4.10 2.40 -19.98
CA PHE A 233 -4.93 2.05 -18.82
C PHE A 233 -5.35 3.30 -18.03
N TRP A 234 -4.43 4.18 -17.65
CA TRP A 234 -4.76 5.39 -16.88
C TRP A 234 -5.56 6.41 -17.70
N GLU A 235 -5.38 6.47 -19.02
CA GLU A 235 -6.25 7.24 -19.92
C GLU A 235 -7.68 6.69 -19.95
N ARG A 236 -7.86 5.36 -19.89
CA ARG A 236 -9.21 4.75 -19.76
C ARG A 236 -9.81 5.06 -18.38
N MET A 237 -9.02 4.90 -17.30
CA MET A 237 -9.46 5.18 -15.95
C MET A 237 -9.90 6.63 -15.75
N SER A 238 -9.18 7.61 -16.30
CA SER A 238 -9.53 9.03 -16.19
C SER A 238 -10.88 9.37 -16.83
N LYS A 239 -11.29 8.63 -17.86
CA LYS A 239 -12.57 8.80 -18.53
C LYS A 239 -13.77 8.24 -17.74
N LEU A 240 -13.52 7.43 -16.72
CA LEU A 240 -14.55 6.90 -15.83
C LEU A 240 -14.95 7.89 -14.73
N GLY A 241 -14.31 9.06 -14.66
CA GLY A 241 -14.70 10.17 -13.79
C GLY A 241 -16.05 10.76 -14.20
N GLY A 242 -16.75 11.40 -13.26
CA GLY A 242 -18.08 11.99 -13.47
C GLY A 242 -18.95 11.76 -12.24
N ALA A 243 -20.25 11.56 -12.41
CA ALA A 243 -21.18 11.36 -11.30
C ALA A 243 -20.91 10.08 -10.49
N ASN A 244 -20.27 9.06 -11.09
CA ASN A 244 -19.93 7.78 -10.47
C ASN A 244 -18.41 7.52 -10.52
N VAL A 245 -17.65 8.25 -9.70
CA VAL A 245 -16.20 8.04 -9.60
C VAL A 245 -15.89 6.63 -9.08
N PRO A 246 -15.14 5.81 -9.81
CA PRO A 246 -14.70 4.50 -9.34
C PRO A 246 -14.03 4.56 -7.96
N GLN A 247 -14.30 3.58 -7.11
CA GLN A 247 -13.75 3.56 -5.74
C GLN A 247 -12.23 3.64 -5.73
N ILE A 248 -11.56 2.96 -6.65
CA ILE A 248 -10.11 3.04 -6.81
C ILE A 248 -9.62 4.48 -7.06
N LEU A 249 -10.34 5.30 -7.83
CA LEU A 249 -9.98 6.70 -8.06
C LEU A 249 -10.23 7.60 -6.84
N SER A 250 -11.06 7.16 -5.89
CA SER A 250 -11.26 7.87 -4.63
C SER A 250 -10.04 7.77 -3.71
N THR A 251 -9.33 6.65 -3.76
CA THR A 251 -8.09 6.42 -2.99
C THR A 251 -6.82 6.74 -3.78
N HIS A 252 -6.85 6.56 -5.10
CA HIS A 252 -5.74 6.74 -6.05
C HIS A 252 -6.14 7.77 -7.12
N PRO A 253 -6.06 9.07 -6.82
CA PRO A 253 -6.43 10.10 -7.79
C PRO A 253 -5.64 9.97 -9.09
N SER A 254 -6.36 10.00 -10.21
CA SER A 254 -5.75 10.06 -11.54
C SER A 254 -5.97 11.44 -12.13
N ASP A 255 -4.90 12.12 -12.49
CA ASP A 255 -4.92 13.40 -13.20
C ASP A 255 -3.94 13.37 -14.38
N GLU A 256 -3.97 14.40 -15.20
CA GLU A 256 -3.06 14.53 -16.35
C GLU A 256 -1.59 14.52 -15.93
N THR A 257 -1.28 15.02 -14.74
CA THR A 257 0.08 15.03 -14.16
C THR A 257 0.57 13.60 -13.95
N ARG A 258 -0.27 12.70 -13.45
CA ARG A 258 0.06 11.28 -13.27
C ARG A 258 0.45 10.62 -14.59
N ILE A 259 -0.36 10.81 -15.64
CA ILE A 259 -0.09 10.26 -16.97
C ILE A 259 1.22 10.82 -17.54
N LYS A 260 1.48 12.12 -17.36
CA LYS A 260 2.73 12.78 -17.76
C LYS A 260 3.93 12.16 -17.04
N ASP A 261 3.83 11.94 -15.72
CA ASP A 261 4.90 11.36 -14.91
C ASP A 261 5.19 9.91 -15.28
N ILE A 262 4.15 9.11 -15.58
CA ILE A 262 4.27 7.75 -16.11
C ILE A 262 5.02 7.76 -17.45
N LYS A 263 4.63 8.63 -18.39
CA LYS A 263 5.30 8.79 -19.69
C LYS A 263 6.77 9.17 -19.52
N ALA A 264 7.07 10.10 -18.61
CA ALA A 264 8.44 10.53 -18.33
C ALA A 264 9.31 9.42 -17.70
N TYR A 265 8.73 8.54 -16.88
CA TYR A 265 9.45 7.43 -16.26
C TYR A 265 9.56 6.19 -17.17
N MET A 266 8.77 6.10 -18.25
CA MET A 266 8.70 4.96 -19.16
C MET A 266 10.07 4.47 -19.68
N PRO A 267 11.00 5.34 -20.13
CA PRO A 267 12.33 4.89 -20.59
C PRO A 267 13.11 4.14 -19.50
N THR A 268 12.89 4.49 -18.22
CA THR A 268 13.50 3.78 -17.09
C THR A 268 12.85 2.43 -16.87
N ALA A 269 11.52 2.35 -16.91
CA ALA A 269 10.77 1.11 -16.72
C ALA A 269 11.10 0.08 -17.84
N LEU A 270 11.24 0.54 -19.08
CA LEU A 270 11.57 -0.31 -20.23
C LEU A 270 12.94 -1.00 -20.11
N LYS A 271 13.89 -0.45 -19.34
CA LYS A 271 15.17 -1.13 -19.07
C LYS A 271 15.01 -2.45 -18.29
N TYR A 272 13.91 -2.61 -17.57
CA TYR A 272 13.56 -3.82 -16.82
C TYR A 272 12.71 -4.79 -17.64
N TYR A 273 12.14 -4.35 -18.76
CA TYR A 273 11.27 -5.17 -19.59
C TYR A 273 12.09 -6.08 -20.51
N LYS A 274 11.88 -7.38 -20.37
CA LYS A 274 12.35 -8.38 -21.32
C LYS A 274 11.12 -9.08 -21.88
N LYS A 275 10.85 -8.86 -23.16
CA LYS A 275 9.79 -9.59 -23.86
C LYS A 275 10.10 -11.09 -23.74
N LYS A 276 9.17 -11.84 -23.16
CA LYS A 276 9.23 -13.31 -23.12
C LYS A 276 8.89 -13.90 -24.49
#